data_a0c2a8405bdd2238cd656aaba687291f
#
_entry.id   a0c2a8405bdd2238cd656aaba687291f
#
_cell.length_a   1.000
_cell.length_b   1.000
_cell.length_c   1.000
_cell.angle_alpha   90.00
_cell.angle_beta   90.00
_cell.angle_gamma   90.00
#
_symmetry.space_group_name_H-M   'P 1'
#
loop_
_entity.id
_entity.type
_entity.pdbx_description
1 polymer ?
#
loop_
_entity_poly.entity_id
_entity_poly.type
_entity_poly.pdbx_seq_one_letter_code
_entity_poly.pdbx_strand_id
1 'polypeptide(L)'
;MGPITMLSRIALVVGGALTAGTAALGQTPGPTPSTAPQLSPTATITTPGYPAIGPADQKLRTVNLPGGKRVHLLPATLDTTQWGWFDNAQVPVLRVNSGDTIVMETMMHSHNQVVPGTSIEQIKKLRTDFPGRGPHSLTGPIYIEEAQPGDVLKVTLNKIVPRSYATNFNVPGLFGEFPNVYQDGQVKYLYLDLESMTTEFLPGVVVPLRPFPGTMGVARKEPGRYSSVPPGEYAGNMDIRDFVAGTTLYVPVYVPGALLWSGDSHAAQGNGEVNLTAIETAYKELNITVEVVKGKPLDLPRIETPKSWITMGFDQDLNKAWAQAKAQTAKLLSEQRTISAERAEVLMA
;
A
#
# COMPACT_ATOMS: atom_id res chain seq x y z
N MET A 1 -22.86 -37.18 11.17
CA MET A 1 -23.21 -35.83 10.67
C MET A 1 -22.65 -34.81 11.66
N GLY A 2 -21.46 -34.34 11.43
CA GLY A 2 -20.83 -33.29 12.25
C GLY A 2 -21.25 -31.88 11.76
N PRO A 3 -21.25 -30.88 12.62
CA PRO A 3 -21.72 -29.55 12.23
C PRO A 3 -20.80 -28.94 11.20
N ILE A 4 -21.40 -28.35 10.17
CA ILE A 4 -20.72 -27.53 9.14
C ILE A 4 -20.30 -26.23 9.82
N THR A 5 -19.06 -26.18 10.29
CA THR A 5 -18.47 -24.99 10.87
C THR A 5 -17.97 -24.05 9.79
N MET A 6 -18.57 -22.88 9.76
CA MET A 6 -18.12 -21.62 9.18
C MET A 6 -17.64 -21.65 7.72
N LEU A 7 -18.54 -21.32 6.82
CA LEU A 7 -18.19 -20.72 5.53
C LEU A 7 -17.51 -19.36 5.81
N SER A 8 -16.20 -19.31 5.59
CA SER A 8 -15.48 -18.03 5.53
C SER A 8 -16.11 -17.16 4.45
N ARG A 9 -16.45 -15.93 4.78
CA ARG A 9 -16.97 -14.98 3.79
C ARG A 9 -15.86 -14.68 2.78
N ILE A 10 -16.18 -14.82 1.50
CA ILE A 10 -15.30 -14.41 0.41
C ILE A 10 -15.74 -13.00 0.02
N ALA A 11 -14.84 -12.04 0.12
CA ALA A 11 -15.05 -10.71 -0.39
C ALA A 11 -14.40 -10.61 -1.77
N LEU A 12 -15.16 -10.20 -2.77
CA LEU A 12 -14.69 -9.87 -4.09
C LEU A 12 -14.35 -8.38 -4.09
N VAL A 13 -13.08 -8.06 -4.24
CA VAL A 13 -12.65 -6.66 -4.38
C VAL A 13 -12.18 -6.46 -5.81
N VAL A 14 -12.85 -5.57 -6.48
CA VAL A 14 -12.47 -5.13 -7.82
C VAL A 14 -11.69 -3.84 -7.64
N GLY A 15 -10.38 -3.92 -7.78
CA GLY A 15 -9.50 -2.76 -7.84
C GLY A 15 -9.63 -2.11 -9.22
N GLY A 16 -10.48 -1.14 -9.36
CA GLY A 16 -10.50 -0.26 -10.51
C GLY A 16 -9.62 0.94 -10.23
N ALA A 17 -8.47 1.06 -10.88
CA ALA A 17 -7.79 2.34 -10.96
C ALA A 17 -8.62 3.20 -11.91
N LEU A 18 -9.50 4.02 -11.39
CA LEU A 18 -10.17 5.05 -12.15
C LEU A 18 -9.14 6.12 -12.51
N THR A 19 -8.53 5.96 -13.67
CA THR A 19 -7.74 7.02 -14.28
C THR A 19 -8.69 8.01 -14.91
N ALA A 20 -8.96 9.09 -14.21
CA ALA A 20 -9.55 10.25 -14.84
C ALA A 20 -8.57 10.79 -15.89
N GLY A 21 -9.01 10.81 -17.13
CA GLY A 21 -8.39 11.57 -18.22
C GLY A 21 -7.19 10.88 -18.87
N THR A 22 -7.41 10.48 -20.07
CA THR A 22 -6.47 10.03 -21.07
C THR A 22 -5.29 11.01 -21.26
N ALA A 23 -4.26 10.88 -20.45
CA ALA A 23 -2.92 11.04 -20.96
C ALA A 23 -2.40 9.61 -21.12
N ALA A 24 -2.29 9.14 -22.34
CA ALA A 24 -1.56 7.92 -22.64
C ALA A 24 -0.17 8.09 -22.05
N LEU A 25 0.04 7.54 -20.87
CA LEU A 25 1.37 7.36 -20.33
C LEU A 25 1.98 6.21 -21.12
N GLY A 26 2.35 6.54 -22.36
CA GLY A 26 3.26 5.73 -23.12
C GLY A 26 4.49 5.50 -22.26
N GLN A 27 5.07 4.32 -22.37
CA GLN A 27 6.39 3.99 -21.85
C GLN A 27 7.38 5.02 -22.38
N THR A 28 7.55 6.13 -21.67
CA THR A 28 8.68 7.01 -21.89
C THR A 28 9.85 6.40 -21.13
N PRO A 29 11.00 6.20 -21.78
CA PRO A 29 12.26 5.98 -21.05
C PRO A 29 12.32 7.08 -19.99
N GLY A 30 12.47 6.69 -18.72
CA GLY A 30 12.45 7.62 -17.61
C GLY A 30 13.41 8.80 -17.87
N PRO A 31 13.01 10.02 -17.57
CA PRO A 31 13.93 11.14 -17.66
C PRO A 31 15.15 10.86 -16.82
N THR A 32 16.30 11.22 -17.33
CA THR A 32 17.57 11.32 -16.59
C THR A 32 17.28 11.90 -15.22
N PRO A 33 17.93 11.45 -14.12
CA PRO A 33 17.64 11.93 -12.78
C PRO A 33 17.63 13.45 -12.78
N SER A 34 16.46 14.03 -12.59
CA SER A 34 16.33 15.47 -12.39
C SER A 34 17.09 15.81 -11.11
N THR A 35 17.98 16.77 -11.18
CA THR A 35 18.62 17.43 -10.03
C THR A 35 17.62 18.34 -9.30
N ALA A 36 16.37 17.89 -9.13
CA ALA A 36 15.40 18.61 -8.31
C ALA A 36 15.96 18.77 -6.89
N PRO A 37 15.81 19.93 -6.25
CA PRO A 37 16.33 20.18 -4.91
C PRO A 37 15.73 19.13 -3.97
N GLN A 38 16.59 18.28 -3.41
CA GLN A 38 16.22 17.36 -2.34
C GLN A 38 16.10 18.21 -1.06
N LEU A 39 14.95 18.07 -0.39
CA LEU A 39 14.82 18.63 0.96
C LEU A 39 15.86 17.96 1.85
N SER A 40 16.51 18.75 2.70
CA SER A 40 17.48 18.21 3.66
C SER A 40 16.83 17.11 4.52
N PRO A 41 17.46 15.94 4.65
CA PRO A 41 16.93 14.85 5.47
C PRO A 41 16.74 15.21 6.95
N THR A 42 17.32 16.33 7.37
CA THR A 42 17.31 16.82 8.76
C THR A 42 16.29 17.94 9.01
N ALA A 43 15.54 18.36 7.99
CA ALA A 43 14.55 19.41 8.18
C ALA A 43 13.40 18.91 9.05
N THR A 44 13.29 19.42 10.26
CA THR A 44 12.12 19.23 11.12
C THR A 44 11.09 20.28 10.73
N ILE A 45 9.89 19.82 10.31
CA ILE A 45 8.78 20.73 10.02
C ILE A 45 7.93 20.83 11.28
N THR A 46 7.85 22.05 11.84
CA THR A 46 7.00 22.31 12.99
C THR A 46 5.86 23.25 12.59
N THR A 47 4.62 22.83 12.83
CA THR A 47 3.44 23.68 12.69
C THR A 47 2.84 23.87 14.09
N PRO A 48 2.54 25.11 14.52
CA PRO A 48 1.94 25.35 15.84
C PRO A 48 0.66 24.52 16.03
N GLY A 49 0.58 23.75 17.13
CA GLY A 49 -0.56 22.91 17.46
C GLY A 49 -0.52 21.50 16.84
N TYR A 50 0.50 21.17 16.07
CA TYR A 50 0.70 19.83 15.52
C TYR A 50 2.02 19.22 16.00
N PRO A 51 2.09 17.88 16.13
CA PRO A 51 3.35 17.23 16.47
C PRO A 51 4.39 17.49 15.38
N ALA A 52 5.64 17.62 15.77
CA ALA A 52 6.74 17.77 14.84
C ALA A 52 6.82 16.54 13.92
N ILE A 53 6.85 16.77 12.61
CA ILE A 53 7.10 15.74 11.61
C ILE A 53 8.60 15.76 11.37
N GLY A 54 9.30 15.03 12.22
CA GLY A 54 10.75 14.96 12.19
C GLY A 54 11.28 13.75 11.41
N PRO A 55 12.60 13.54 11.49
CA PRO A 55 13.22 12.31 11.00
C PRO A 55 12.64 11.07 11.70
N ALA A 56 12.92 9.92 11.13
CA ALA A 56 12.50 8.62 11.68
C ALA A 56 12.88 8.48 13.16
N ASP A 57 11.96 7.90 13.95
CA ASP A 57 12.17 7.69 15.38
C ASP A 57 13.15 6.56 15.65
N GLN A 58 13.37 5.66 14.71
CA GLN A 58 14.23 4.49 14.87
C GLN A 58 15.43 4.54 13.92
N LYS A 59 16.44 3.75 14.27
CA LYS A 59 17.63 3.54 13.43
C LYS A 59 17.59 2.16 12.82
N LEU A 60 18.10 2.04 11.59
CA LEU A 60 18.27 0.75 10.94
C LEU A 60 19.13 -0.18 11.79
N ARG A 61 18.56 -1.27 12.23
CA ARG A 61 19.25 -2.30 13.02
C ARG A 61 18.54 -3.64 12.95
N THR A 62 19.31 -4.71 13.18
CA THR A 62 18.79 -6.07 13.32
C THR A 62 18.96 -6.54 14.76
N VAL A 63 17.93 -7.17 15.30
CA VAL A 63 17.91 -7.80 16.62
C VAL A 63 17.74 -9.30 16.41
N ASN A 64 18.68 -10.10 16.91
CA ASN A 64 18.57 -11.55 16.89
C ASN A 64 17.74 -12.03 18.08
N LEU A 65 16.76 -12.88 17.82
CA LEU A 65 15.91 -13.49 18.82
C LEU A 65 16.31 -14.98 19.05
N PRO A 66 15.93 -15.57 20.19
CA PRO A 66 16.06 -17.01 20.40
C PRO A 66 15.40 -17.80 19.26
N GLY A 67 16.01 -18.94 18.89
CA GLY A 67 15.54 -19.79 17.81
C GLY A 67 15.92 -19.31 16.41
N GLY A 68 16.87 -18.38 16.27
CA GLY A 68 17.41 -17.92 14.99
C GLY A 68 16.53 -16.92 14.22
N LYS A 69 15.40 -16.52 14.78
CA LYS A 69 14.54 -15.47 14.20
C LYS A 69 15.19 -14.10 14.38
N ARG A 70 14.94 -13.20 13.41
CA ARG A 70 15.44 -11.83 13.46
C ARG A 70 14.32 -10.82 13.37
N VAL A 71 14.52 -9.70 14.03
CA VAL A 71 13.66 -8.51 13.92
C VAL A 71 14.50 -7.37 13.36
N HIS A 72 14.07 -6.81 12.26
CA HIS A 72 14.72 -5.69 11.59
C HIS A 72 13.93 -4.42 11.85
N LEU A 73 14.57 -3.38 12.38
CA LEU A 73 13.99 -2.06 12.51
C LEU A 73 14.40 -1.26 11.26
N LEU A 74 13.43 -0.83 10.46
CA LEU A 74 13.66 -0.09 9.21
C LEU A 74 13.03 1.31 9.34
N PRO A 75 13.85 2.37 9.49
CA PRO A 75 13.35 3.73 9.57
C PRO A 75 12.85 4.21 8.20
N ALA A 76 11.93 5.17 8.18
CA ALA A 76 11.54 5.89 6.98
C ALA A 76 12.35 7.20 6.87
N THR A 77 13.40 7.17 6.05
CA THR A 77 14.24 8.31 5.71
C THR A 77 14.24 8.52 4.20
N LEU A 78 14.83 9.59 3.69
CA LEU A 78 14.97 9.78 2.24
C LEU A 78 15.83 8.69 1.58
N ASP A 79 16.73 8.06 2.34
CA ASP A 79 17.61 6.98 1.84
C ASP A 79 16.92 5.61 1.86
N THR A 80 15.88 5.44 2.69
CA THR A 80 15.15 4.17 2.86
C THR A 80 13.76 4.19 2.26
N THR A 81 13.38 5.29 1.63
CA THR A 81 12.08 5.43 0.96
C THR A 81 12.25 5.79 -0.51
N GLN A 82 11.30 5.34 -1.30
CA GLN A 82 11.16 5.68 -2.71
C GLN A 82 9.93 6.55 -2.90
N TRP A 83 10.03 7.62 -3.69
CA TRP A 83 8.89 8.47 -4.00
C TRP A 83 8.32 8.15 -5.37
N GLY A 84 7.14 7.55 -5.38
CA GLY A 84 6.27 7.43 -6.55
C GLY A 84 6.58 6.32 -7.54
N TRP A 85 7.55 5.43 -7.25
CA TRP A 85 7.97 4.40 -8.18
C TRP A 85 8.08 3.01 -7.56
N PHE A 86 7.89 1.98 -8.41
CA PHE A 86 8.46 0.66 -8.25
C PHE A 86 9.57 0.49 -9.30
N ASP A 87 10.80 0.23 -8.88
CA ASP A 87 11.96 0.09 -9.77
C ASP A 87 12.75 -1.17 -9.40
N ASN A 88 12.72 -2.19 -10.25
CA ASN A 88 13.39 -3.47 -9.99
C ASN A 88 14.93 -3.40 -10.07
N ALA A 89 15.50 -2.28 -10.50
CA ALA A 89 16.94 -2.01 -10.47
C ALA A 89 17.39 -1.26 -9.21
N GLN A 90 16.47 -0.88 -8.33
CA GLN A 90 16.81 -0.15 -7.11
C GLN A 90 17.57 -1.06 -6.12
N VAL A 91 18.66 -0.51 -5.57
CA VAL A 91 19.45 -1.22 -4.55
C VAL A 91 18.60 -1.40 -3.29
N PRO A 92 18.53 -2.63 -2.75
CA PRO A 92 17.78 -2.89 -1.52
C PRO A 92 18.34 -2.11 -0.32
N VAL A 93 17.44 -1.52 0.46
CA VAL A 93 17.78 -0.81 1.71
C VAL A 93 17.91 -1.76 2.89
N LEU A 94 17.37 -2.98 2.76
CA LEU A 94 17.40 -4.03 3.77
C LEU A 94 17.38 -5.39 3.08
N ARG A 95 18.10 -6.37 3.66
CA ARG A 95 18.08 -7.77 3.25
C ARG A 95 17.65 -8.63 4.44
N VAL A 96 16.71 -9.54 4.21
CA VAL A 96 16.09 -10.37 5.25
C VAL A 96 15.93 -11.80 4.77
N ASN A 97 15.81 -12.75 5.70
CA ASN A 97 15.48 -14.14 5.37
C ASN A 97 13.97 -14.39 5.49
N SER A 98 13.52 -15.45 4.86
CA SER A 98 12.17 -15.98 5.05
C SER A 98 11.94 -16.33 6.54
N GLY A 99 10.83 -15.83 7.11
CA GLY A 99 10.49 -15.95 8.52
C GLY A 99 10.95 -14.79 9.40
N ASP A 100 11.72 -13.85 8.87
CA ASP A 100 12.10 -12.64 9.62
C ASP A 100 10.92 -11.69 9.78
N THR A 101 11.00 -10.88 10.84
CA THR A 101 10.05 -9.81 11.12
C THR A 101 10.68 -8.45 10.83
N ILE A 102 9.93 -7.58 10.20
CA ILE A 102 10.34 -6.22 9.87
C ILE A 102 9.38 -5.25 10.57
N VAL A 103 9.95 -4.37 11.39
CA VAL A 103 9.25 -3.26 12.02
C VAL A 103 9.66 -2.00 11.28
N MET A 104 8.86 -1.58 10.32
CA MET A 104 9.17 -0.43 9.47
C MET A 104 8.35 0.78 9.85
N GLU A 105 8.93 1.94 9.64
CA GLU A 105 8.22 3.22 9.59
C GLU A 105 7.80 3.54 8.16
N THR A 106 6.83 4.44 8.01
CA THR A 106 6.46 5.01 6.72
C THR A 106 6.48 6.54 6.76
N MET A 107 6.41 7.17 5.60
CA MET A 107 6.34 8.61 5.43
C MET A 107 4.97 9.05 4.93
N MET A 108 4.63 10.31 5.20
CA MET A 108 3.53 11.01 4.51
C MET A 108 3.82 11.16 3.01
N HIS A 109 2.78 11.48 2.26
CA HIS A 109 2.85 11.68 0.82
C HIS A 109 4.00 12.59 0.39
N SER A 110 4.53 12.30 -0.81
CA SER A 110 5.55 13.10 -1.49
C SER A 110 6.79 13.36 -0.62
N HIS A 111 7.34 12.31 0.01
CA HIS A 111 8.49 12.42 0.93
C HIS A 111 8.26 13.48 2.02
N ASN A 112 7.16 13.34 2.78
CA ASN A 112 6.76 14.27 3.84
C ASN A 112 6.51 15.73 3.38
N GLN A 113 6.21 15.97 2.11
CA GLN A 113 5.90 17.32 1.64
C GLN A 113 4.42 17.69 1.81
N VAL A 114 3.54 16.70 2.06
CA VAL A 114 2.14 16.91 2.45
C VAL A 114 2.02 16.72 3.95
N VAL A 115 2.14 17.81 4.67
CA VAL A 115 2.20 17.88 6.14
C VAL A 115 1.24 18.95 6.65
N PRO A 116 0.87 18.95 7.94
CA PRO A 116 0.01 19.99 8.50
C PRO A 116 0.47 21.40 8.13
N GLY A 117 -0.43 22.18 7.52
CA GLY A 117 -0.17 23.53 7.02
C GLY A 117 0.15 23.61 5.52
N THR A 118 0.39 22.51 4.82
CA THR A 118 0.54 22.53 3.35
C THR A 118 -0.79 22.91 2.70
N SER A 119 -0.81 23.95 1.85
CA SER A 119 -2.03 24.37 1.17
C SER A 119 -2.38 23.46 -0.01
N ILE A 120 -3.62 23.56 -0.48
CA ILE A 120 -4.06 22.80 -1.67
C ILE A 120 -3.27 23.20 -2.91
N GLU A 121 -2.86 24.46 -3.04
CA GLU A 121 -2.04 24.97 -4.15
C GLU A 121 -0.64 24.36 -4.12
N GLN A 122 -0.08 24.22 -2.93
CA GLN A 122 1.20 23.54 -2.73
C GLN A 122 1.10 22.06 -3.09
N ILE A 123 0.01 21.37 -2.70
CA ILE A 123 -0.23 19.97 -3.07
C ILE A 123 -0.36 19.81 -4.60
N LYS A 124 -1.10 20.71 -5.27
CA LYS A 124 -1.19 20.75 -6.73
C LYS A 124 0.18 20.94 -7.37
N LYS A 125 0.98 21.85 -6.82
CA LYS A 125 2.33 22.17 -7.30
C LYS A 125 3.28 20.97 -7.25
N LEU A 126 3.15 20.08 -6.26
CA LEU A 126 3.93 18.84 -6.22
C LEU A 126 3.73 17.95 -7.46
N ARG A 127 2.58 18.04 -8.13
CA ARG A 127 2.29 17.27 -9.36
C ARG A 127 2.99 17.87 -10.58
N THR A 128 3.17 19.18 -10.62
CA THR A 128 3.84 19.89 -11.72
C THR A 128 5.35 20.00 -11.53
N ASP A 129 5.82 20.20 -10.30
CA ASP A 129 7.24 20.34 -10.00
C ASP A 129 8.01 19.02 -10.07
N PHE A 130 7.31 17.90 -9.85
CA PHE A 130 7.89 16.56 -9.87
C PHE A 130 7.15 15.65 -10.86
N PRO A 131 7.25 15.92 -12.17
CA PRO A 131 6.53 15.17 -13.19
C PRO A 131 6.91 13.68 -13.16
N GLY A 132 5.91 12.82 -13.35
CA GLY A 132 6.07 11.37 -13.36
C GLY A 132 6.13 10.74 -11.97
N ARG A 133 6.24 11.50 -10.87
CA ARG A 133 6.15 10.96 -9.51
C ARG A 133 4.70 10.88 -9.05
N GLY A 134 4.31 9.70 -8.54
CA GLY A 134 3.04 9.53 -7.82
C GLY A 134 3.07 10.19 -6.43
N PRO A 135 1.98 10.12 -5.66
CA PRO A 135 1.93 10.70 -4.32
C PRO A 135 2.70 9.89 -3.27
N HIS A 136 2.85 8.60 -3.49
CA HIS A 136 3.21 7.64 -2.46
C HIS A 136 4.69 7.68 -2.09
N SER A 137 4.97 7.72 -0.79
CA SER A 137 6.30 7.48 -0.23
C SER A 137 6.38 6.03 0.23
N LEU A 138 7.23 5.23 -0.41
CA LEU A 138 7.31 3.78 -0.21
C LEU A 138 8.61 3.42 0.50
N THR A 139 8.52 2.86 1.70
CA THR A 139 9.68 2.33 2.43
C THR A 139 10.11 1.01 1.81
N GLY A 140 11.38 0.90 1.44
CA GLY A 140 11.99 -0.22 0.71
C GLY A 140 12.94 0.25 -0.39
N PRO A 141 13.40 -0.66 -1.29
CA PRO A 141 13.02 -2.07 -1.38
C PRO A 141 13.68 -2.96 -0.33
N ILE A 142 12.95 -3.98 0.10
CA ILE A 142 13.44 -5.02 0.99
C ILE A 142 13.68 -6.27 0.17
N TYR A 143 14.89 -6.81 0.22
CA TYR A 143 15.27 -8.04 -0.46
C TYR A 143 15.09 -9.25 0.44
N ILE A 144 14.35 -10.25 0.00
CA ILE A 144 14.13 -11.51 0.72
C ILE A 144 15.04 -12.59 0.10
N GLU A 145 16.03 -13.05 0.84
CA GLU A 145 17.17 -13.87 0.33
C GLU A 145 16.74 -15.12 -0.43
N GLU A 146 15.70 -15.80 0.00
CA GLU A 146 15.26 -17.06 -0.59
C GLU A 146 14.25 -16.91 -1.72
N ALA A 147 13.73 -15.68 -1.95
CA ALA A 147 12.68 -15.45 -2.94
C ALA A 147 13.25 -15.50 -4.38
N GLN A 148 12.62 -16.31 -5.22
CA GLN A 148 12.96 -16.46 -6.62
C GLN A 148 11.72 -16.29 -7.51
N PRO A 149 11.89 -15.91 -8.78
CA PRO A 149 10.79 -15.84 -9.73
C PRO A 149 9.98 -17.15 -9.76
N GLY A 150 8.63 -17.03 -9.67
CA GLY A 150 7.71 -18.15 -9.59
C GLY A 150 7.35 -18.60 -8.17
N ASP A 151 8.03 -18.09 -7.15
CA ASP A 151 7.61 -18.24 -5.76
C ASP A 151 6.45 -17.30 -5.43
N VAL A 152 5.92 -17.42 -4.22
CA VAL A 152 4.98 -16.49 -3.63
C VAL A 152 5.59 -15.89 -2.37
N LEU A 153 5.58 -14.57 -2.28
CA LEU A 153 5.88 -13.87 -1.04
C LEU A 153 4.61 -13.77 -0.21
N LYS A 154 4.67 -14.32 1.00
CA LYS A 154 3.63 -14.21 2.02
C LYS A 154 4.03 -13.13 3.01
N VAL A 155 3.20 -12.10 3.16
CA VAL A 155 3.44 -10.96 4.06
C VAL A 155 2.29 -10.88 5.07
N THR A 156 2.59 -11.18 6.32
CA THR A 156 1.61 -11.10 7.41
C THR A 156 1.74 -9.75 8.12
N LEU A 157 0.64 -9.01 8.22
CA LEU A 157 0.56 -7.77 8.99
C LEU A 157 0.33 -8.10 10.47
N ASN A 158 1.37 -7.94 11.30
CA ASN A 158 1.29 -8.27 12.72
C ASN A 158 0.67 -7.13 13.54
N LYS A 159 1.10 -5.88 13.25
CA LYS A 159 0.67 -4.69 13.99
C LYS A 159 0.85 -3.44 13.15
N ILE A 160 -0.05 -2.49 13.30
CA ILE A 160 0.02 -1.18 12.64
C ILE A 160 -0.25 -0.10 13.69
N VAL A 161 0.67 0.86 13.80
CA VAL A 161 0.53 2.01 14.70
C VAL A 161 0.69 3.28 13.87
N PRO A 162 -0.38 4.02 13.59
CA PRO A 162 -0.28 5.30 12.90
C PRO A 162 0.38 6.36 13.78
N ARG A 163 0.83 7.46 13.16
CA ARG A 163 1.15 8.70 13.86
C ARG A 163 -0.14 9.42 14.22
N SER A 164 -0.08 10.38 15.12
CA SER A 164 -1.25 11.09 15.64
C SER A 164 -1.76 12.22 14.71
N TYR A 165 -1.34 12.24 13.46
CA TYR A 165 -1.76 13.25 12.48
C TYR A 165 -2.10 12.60 11.15
N ALA A 166 -3.02 13.21 10.43
CA ALA A 166 -3.43 12.76 9.11
C ALA A 166 -3.88 13.93 8.23
N THR A 167 -4.02 13.65 6.94
CA THR A 167 -4.58 14.57 5.95
C THR A 167 -5.70 13.89 5.17
N ASN A 168 -6.64 14.70 4.67
CA ASN A 168 -7.56 14.30 3.62
C ASN A 168 -7.73 15.49 2.67
N PHE A 169 -7.64 15.27 1.37
CA PHE A 169 -7.74 16.34 0.39
C PHE A 169 -8.35 15.85 -0.92
N ASN A 170 -8.86 16.80 -1.71
CA ASN A 170 -9.26 16.59 -3.09
C ASN A 170 -8.54 17.58 -4.01
N VAL A 171 -8.40 17.25 -5.29
CA VAL A 171 -7.74 18.10 -6.29
C VAL A 171 -8.69 18.30 -7.48
N PRO A 172 -9.62 19.27 -7.41
CA PRO A 172 -10.61 19.52 -8.44
C PRO A 172 -9.99 19.75 -9.82
N GLY A 173 -10.68 19.25 -10.84
CA GLY A 173 -10.25 19.35 -12.23
C GLY A 173 -9.17 18.36 -12.65
N LEU A 174 -8.56 17.64 -11.69
CA LEU A 174 -7.44 16.73 -11.98
C LEU A 174 -7.72 15.28 -11.53
N PHE A 175 -8.18 15.08 -10.29
CA PHE A 175 -8.26 13.76 -9.66
C PHE A 175 -9.52 13.62 -8.80
N GLY A 176 -9.83 12.38 -8.41
CA GLY A 176 -11.03 11.99 -7.66
C GLY A 176 -12.18 11.59 -8.59
N GLU A 177 -13.24 11.02 -8.03
CA GLU A 177 -14.37 10.50 -8.79
C GLU A 177 -15.22 11.61 -9.43
N PHE A 178 -15.27 12.78 -8.81
CA PHE A 178 -16.06 13.92 -9.26
C PHE A 178 -15.22 15.17 -9.55
N PRO A 179 -14.18 15.07 -10.42
CA PRO A 179 -13.19 16.14 -10.58
C PRO A 179 -13.78 17.43 -11.16
N ASN A 180 -14.90 17.35 -11.89
CA ASN A 180 -15.55 18.48 -12.54
C ASN A 180 -16.83 18.95 -11.84
N VAL A 181 -17.25 18.29 -10.75
CA VAL A 181 -18.46 18.63 -10.00
C VAL A 181 -18.16 19.63 -8.88
N TYR A 182 -17.11 19.37 -8.13
CA TYR A 182 -16.67 20.22 -7.02
C TYR A 182 -15.50 21.07 -7.47
N GLN A 183 -15.67 22.41 -7.48
CA GLN A 183 -14.69 23.33 -8.03
C GLN A 183 -13.62 23.72 -7.00
N ASP A 184 -13.97 23.68 -5.71
CA ASP A 184 -13.08 24.11 -4.64
C ASP A 184 -12.24 22.93 -4.13
N GLY A 185 -10.91 23.07 -4.17
CA GLY A 185 -9.99 22.16 -3.54
C GLY A 185 -10.01 22.33 -2.02
N GLN A 186 -10.03 21.22 -1.30
CA GLN A 186 -9.97 21.21 0.15
C GLN A 186 -8.81 20.35 0.64
N VAL A 187 -8.17 20.80 1.71
CA VAL A 187 -7.26 19.99 2.50
C VAL A 187 -7.65 20.09 3.96
N LYS A 188 -7.79 18.93 4.60
CA LYS A 188 -8.04 18.80 6.03
C LYS A 188 -6.83 18.19 6.71
N TYR A 189 -6.47 18.75 7.85
CA TYR A 189 -5.49 18.16 8.75
C TYR A 189 -6.23 17.66 9.99
N LEU A 190 -5.99 16.41 10.33
CA LEU A 190 -6.73 15.70 11.36
C LEU A 190 -5.77 15.26 12.45
N TYR A 191 -6.20 15.42 13.69
CA TYR A 191 -5.58 14.74 14.82
C TYR A 191 -6.21 13.35 14.98
N LEU A 192 -5.36 12.33 15.11
CA LEU A 192 -5.78 10.96 15.37
C LEU A 192 -5.65 10.68 16.86
N ASP A 193 -6.76 10.44 17.52
CA ASP A 193 -6.75 9.92 18.89
C ASP A 193 -6.45 8.41 18.84
N LEU A 194 -5.23 8.05 19.18
CA LEU A 194 -4.75 6.67 19.14
C LEU A 194 -5.16 5.85 20.37
N GLU A 195 -5.68 6.47 21.42
CA GLU A 195 -6.24 5.78 22.58
C GLU A 195 -7.64 5.28 22.28
N SER A 196 -8.52 6.17 21.78
CA SER A 196 -9.88 5.80 21.38
C SER A 196 -9.96 5.21 19.97
N MET A 197 -8.88 5.28 19.21
CA MET A 197 -8.82 4.91 17.79
C MET A 197 -9.90 5.61 16.96
N THR A 198 -9.97 6.94 17.09
CA THR A 198 -10.93 7.79 16.38
C THR A 198 -10.30 9.09 15.90
N THR A 199 -10.99 9.77 15.00
CA THR A 199 -10.72 11.17 14.65
C THR A 199 -12.01 11.92 14.40
N GLU A 200 -12.07 13.18 14.77
CA GLU A 200 -13.18 14.07 14.41
C GLU A 200 -12.92 14.64 13.01
N PHE A 201 -13.65 14.13 12.02
CA PHE A 201 -13.50 14.55 10.62
C PHE A 201 -14.16 15.91 10.35
N LEU A 202 -15.30 16.15 10.95
CA LEU A 202 -16.04 17.39 11.00
C LEU A 202 -16.63 17.56 12.41
N PRO A 203 -17.00 18.77 12.85
CA PRO A 203 -17.64 18.95 14.14
C PRO A 203 -18.82 18.00 14.34
N GLY A 204 -18.72 17.13 15.34
CA GLY A 204 -19.70 16.09 15.64
C GLY A 204 -19.67 14.84 14.75
N VAL A 205 -18.78 14.77 13.77
CA VAL A 205 -18.60 13.59 12.91
C VAL A 205 -17.33 12.84 13.29
N VAL A 206 -17.47 11.82 14.11
CA VAL A 206 -16.37 10.98 14.57
C VAL A 206 -16.21 9.76 13.67
N VAL A 207 -15.00 9.56 13.15
CA VAL A 207 -14.62 8.42 12.28
C VAL A 207 -13.76 7.46 13.07
N PRO A 208 -14.14 6.16 13.15
CA PRO A 208 -13.27 5.15 13.74
C PRO A 208 -12.06 4.86 12.86
N LEU A 209 -10.88 4.76 13.47
CA LEU A 209 -9.66 4.41 12.77
C LEU A 209 -9.58 2.90 12.54
N ARG A 210 -9.13 2.54 11.36
CA ARG A 210 -8.86 1.16 10.95
C ARG A 210 -7.65 1.15 10.03
N PRO A 211 -6.42 1.27 10.59
CA PRO A 211 -5.21 1.47 9.81
C PRO A 211 -4.87 0.29 8.90
N PHE A 212 -4.46 0.60 7.67
CA PHE A 212 -3.98 -0.38 6.70
C PHE A 212 -3.06 0.31 5.66
N PRO A 213 -2.04 -0.38 5.10
CA PRO A 213 -1.25 0.17 4.01
C PRO A 213 -2.08 0.18 2.72
N GLY A 214 -2.32 1.35 2.12
CA GLY A 214 -2.92 1.47 0.79
C GLY A 214 -2.02 0.80 -0.25
N THR A 215 -0.72 1.03 -0.12
CA THR A 215 0.29 0.46 -1.02
C THR A 215 1.21 -0.53 -0.33
N MET A 216 1.21 -1.77 -0.82
CA MET A 216 2.22 -2.79 -0.54
C MET A 216 2.42 -3.64 -1.79
N GLY A 217 3.66 -3.77 -2.27
CA GLY A 217 3.91 -4.51 -3.50
C GLY A 217 5.37 -4.89 -3.69
N VAL A 218 5.58 -5.75 -4.67
CA VAL A 218 6.91 -6.26 -5.06
C VAL A 218 7.34 -5.69 -6.41
N ALA A 219 8.60 -5.91 -6.78
CA ALA A 219 9.10 -5.49 -8.09
C ALA A 219 8.39 -6.22 -9.24
N ARG A 220 8.14 -5.49 -10.31
CA ARG A 220 7.59 -6.03 -11.56
C ARG A 220 8.65 -6.85 -12.29
N LYS A 221 8.17 -7.72 -13.20
CA LYS A 221 9.03 -8.55 -14.04
C LYS A 221 9.86 -7.73 -15.01
N GLU A 222 9.22 -6.80 -15.70
CA GLU A 222 9.85 -5.97 -16.72
C GLU A 222 10.75 -4.90 -16.06
N PRO A 223 11.97 -4.68 -16.60
CA PRO A 223 12.85 -3.62 -16.10
C PRO A 223 12.24 -2.22 -16.28
N GLY A 224 12.56 -1.33 -15.36
CA GLY A 224 12.20 0.08 -15.44
C GLY A 224 11.52 0.61 -14.20
N ARG A 225 11.17 1.89 -14.26
CA ARG A 225 10.45 2.61 -13.23
C ARG A 225 8.98 2.66 -13.58
N TYR A 226 8.16 2.12 -12.72
CA TYR A 226 6.71 2.08 -12.89
C TYR A 226 6.05 2.93 -11.81
N SER A 227 5.07 3.75 -12.23
CA SER A 227 4.30 4.57 -11.30
C SER A 227 3.71 3.71 -10.16
N SER A 228 3.77 4.23 -8.95
CA SER A 228 3.16 3.60 -7.78
C SER A 228 1.62 3.73 -7.76
N VAL A 229 1.04 4.53 -8.66
CA VAL A 229 -0.41 4.81 -8.64
C VAL A 229 -1.26 3.62 -9.07
N PRO A 230 -1.06 2.97 -10.24
CA PRO A 230 -1.89 1.83 -10.59
C PRO A 230 -1.45 0.57 -9.82
N PRO A 231 -2.40 -0.21 -9.28
CA PRO A 231 -2.12 -1.55 -8.78
C PRO A 231 -1.96 -2.55 -9.94
N GLY A 232 -1.52 -3.77 -9.63
CA GLY A 232 -1.37 -4.83 -10.63
C GLY A 232 -1.06 -6.20 -10.04
N GLU A 233 -0.57 -7.10 -10.88
CA GLU A 233 -0.16 -8.44 -10.47
C GLU A 233 0.95 -8.45 -9.39
N TYR A 234 1.65 -7.35 -9.23
CA TYR A 234 2.65 -7.11 -8.19
C TYR A 234 2.06 -6.55 -6.89
N ALA A 235 0.74 -6.52 -6.75
CA ALA A 235 -0.06 -5.84 -5.73
C ALA A 235 0.04 -4.30 -5.88
N GLY A 236 0.88 -3.61 -5.12
CA GLY A 236 1.05 -2.16 -5.23
C GLY A 236 -0.06 -1.39 -4.51
N ASN A 237 -0.63 -0.40 -5.18
CA ASN A 237 -1.66 0.51 -4.65
C ASN A 237 -3.04 -0.15 -4.67
N MET A 238 -3.27 -1.05 -3.72
CA MET A 238 -4.49 -1.87 -3.70
C MET A 238 -5.68 -1.17 -3.04
N ASP A 239 -5.44 -0.27 -2.11
CA ASP A 239 -6.47 0.50 -1.37
C ASP A 239 -7.58 -0.37 -0.77
N ILE A 240 -7.18 -1.53 -0.24
CA ILE A 240 -8.11 -2.51 0.33
C ILE A 240 -8.24 -2.26 1.83
N ARG A 241 -9.30 -1.60 2.25
CA ARG A 241 -9.58 -1.25 3.66
C ARG A 241 -9.66 -2.44 4.62
N ASP A 242 -9.75 -3.65 4.12
CA ASP A 242 -9.73 -4.88 4.92
C ASP A 242 -8.34 -5.48 5.09
N PHE A 243 -7.31 -4.88 4.51
CA PHE A 243 -5.90 -5.26 4.63
C PHE A 243 -5.29 -4.69 5.91
N VAL A 244 -5.83 -5.04 7.06
CA VAL A 244 -5.47 -4.55 8.40
C VAL A 244 -4.54 -5.52 9.14
N ALA A 245 -4.07 -5.15 10.33
CA ALA A 245 -3.34 -6.05 11.22
C ALA A 245 -4.11 -7.37 11.45
N GLY A 246 -3.42 -8.50 11.42
CA GLY A 246 -4.00 -9.85 11.49
C GLY A 246 -4.37 -10.42 10.12
N THR A 247 -4.07 -9.74 9.01
CA THR A 247 -4.28 -10.26 7.66
C THR A 247 -2.95 -10.62 6.98
N THR A 248 -3.01 -11.38 5.90
CA THR A 248 -1.85 -11.85 5.15
C THR A 248 -2.03 -11.62 3.66
N LEU A 249 -1.08 -10.91 3.04
CA LEU A 249 -0.97 -10.76 1.59
C LEU A 249 -0.12 -11.91 1.03
N TYR A 250 -0.60 -12.51 -0.06
CA TYR A 250 0.15 -13.44 -0.91
C TYR A 250 0.34 -12.75 -2.27
N VAL A 251 1.58 -12.54 -2.68
CA VAL A 251 1.92 -11.86 -3.94
C VAL A 251 2.94 -12.67 -4.74
N PRO A 252 2.77 -12.82 -6.08
CA PRO A 252 3.74 -13.50 -6.94
C PRO A 252 5.12 -12.82 -6.89
N VAL A 253 6.19 -13.61 -6.96
CA VAL A 253 7.57 -13.10 -7.07
C VAL A 253 8.00 -13.12 -8.52
N TYR A 254 8.46 -11.99 -9.04
CA TYR A 254 8.88 -11.83 -10.44
C TYR A 254 10.38 -11.68 -10.63
N VAL A 255 11.09 -11.21 -9.61
CA VAL A 255 12.53 -11.01 -9.63
C VAL A 255 13.20 -11.64 -8.41
N PRO A 256 14.48 -12.00 -8.45
CA PRO A 256 15.19 -12.47 -7.26
C PRO A 256 15.08 -11.49 -6.11
N GLY A 257 14.79 -12.02 -4.91
CA GLY A 257 14.58 -11.20 -3.72
C GLY A 257 13.23 -10.50 -3.63
N ALA A 258 12.31 -10.72 -4.56
CA ALA A 258 11.00 -10.10 -4.65
C ALA A 258 11.05 -8.56 -4.71
N LEU A 259 11.86 -7.90 -3.90
CA LEU A 259 11.94 -6.45 -3.67
C LEU A 259 10.59 -5.91 -3.18
N LEU A 260 10.40 -5.92 -1.88
CA LEU A 260 9.14 -5.48 -1.24
C LEU A 260 9.21 -4.00 -0.84
N TRP A 261 8.16 -3.24 -1.15
CA TRP A 261 7.92 -1.88 -0.63
C TRP A 261 6.56 -1.80 0.05
N SER A 262 6.44 -0.89 1.00
CA SER A 262 5.15 -0.48 1.54
C SER A 262 5.14 0.98 1.96
N GLY A 263 3.99 1.60 1.88
CA GLY A 263 3.76 2.99 2.23
C GLY A 263 2.32 3.37 2.00
N ASP A 264 2.06 4.66 1.72
CA ASP A 264 0.71 5.11 1.46
C ASP A 264 -0.22 4.68 2.61
N SER A 265 0.02 5.31 3.74
CA SER A 265 -0.44 4.80 5.03
C SER A 265 -1.78 5.39 5.39
N HIS A 266 -2.81 4.57 5.38
CA HIS A 266 -4.18 4.99 5.66
C HIS A 266 -4.55 4.76 7.13
N ALA A 267 -5.12 5.77 7.79
CA ALA A 267 -5.72 5.62 9.12
C ALA A 267 -7.16 5.09 9.04
N ALA A 268 -7.88 5.45 7.98
CA ALA A 268 -9.20 4.94 7.62
C ALA A 268 -9.51 5.31 6.15
N GLN A 269 -10.38 4.53 5.52
CA GLN A 269 -10.82 4.77 4.14
C GLN A 269 -12.25 4.26 3.94
N GLY A 270 -13.03 4.98 3.13
CA GLY A 270 -14.23 4.45 2.49
C GLY A 270 -13.87 3.58 1.29
N ASN A 271 -14.79 2.76 0.78
CA ASN A 271 -14.52 1.99 -0.43
C ASN A 271 -14.43 2.94 -1.64
N GLY A 272 -13.31 2.83 -2.39
CA GLY A 272 -13.09 3.51 -3.67
C GLY A 272 -12.53 4.93 -3.59
N GLU A 273 -12.16 5.45 -2.41
CA GLU A 273 -11.51 6.78 -2.26
C GLU A 273 -12.17 7.90 -3.09
N VAL A 274 -13.49 8.00 -3.02
CA VAL A 274 -14.32 8.81 -3.93
C VAL A 274 -13.88 10.26 -4.07
N ASN A 275 -13.34 10.89 -3.00
CA ASN A 275 -12.82 12.25 -3.08
C ASN A 275 -11.38 12.36 -3.55
N LEU A 276 -10.63 11.27 -3.65
CA LEU A 276 -9.23 11.10 -4.06
C LEU A 276 -8.33 10.45 -3.01
N THR A 277 -8.52 10.74 -1.70
CA THR A 277 -7.63 10.25 -0.65
C THR A 277 -8.39 9.54 0.46
N ALA A 278 -7.69 8.63 1.14
CA ALA A 278 -8.09 8.14 2.45
C ALA A 278 -7.93 9.24 3.52
N ILE A 279 -7.99 8.87 4.79
CA ILE A 279 -7.39 9.64 5.89
C ILE A 279 -5.92 9.22 5.91
N GLU A 280 -5.09 10.01 5.20
CA GLU A 280 -3.69 9.75 4.93
C GLU A 280 -2.83 10.05 6.14
N THR A 281 -1.95 9.14 6.50
CA THR A 281 -1.05 9.32 7.64
C THR A 281 0.35 8.78 7.32
N ALA A 282 1.20 8.68 8.32
CA ALA A 282 2.40 7.87 8.32
C ALA A 282 2.31 6.87 9.47
N TYR A 283 3.02 5.75 9.37
CA TYR A 283 3.09 4.79 10.46
C TYR A 283 4.36 4.99 11.27
N LYS A 284 4.20 5.02 12.58
CA LYS A 284 5.29 4.84 13.53
C LYS A 284 5.76 3.38 13.56
N GLU A 285 4.83 2.45 13.28
CA GLU A 285 5.11 1.02 13.24
C GLU A 285 4.19 0.35 12.22
N LEU A 286 4.79 -0.26 11.21
CA LEU A 286 4.20 -1.29 10.36
C LEU A 286 5.02 -2.56 10.60
N ASN A 287 4.50 -3.47 11.40
CA ASN A 287 5.16 -4.70 11.80
C ASN A 287 4.66 -5.84 10.92
N ILE A 288 5.55 -6.41 10.13
CA ILE A 288 5.24 -7.47 9.17
C ILE A 288 6.18 -8.66 9.36
N THR A 289 5.69 -9.85 9.05
CA THR A 289 6.52 -11.05 8.88
C THR A 289 6.49 -11.45 7.41
N VAL A 290 7.65 -11.73 6.83
CA VAL A 290 7.78 -12.18 5.44
C VAL A 290 8.16 -13.64 5.39
N GLU A 291 7.51 -14.41 4.52
CA GLU A 291 7.79 -15.84 4.30
C GLU A 291 7.75 -16.15 2.80
N VAL A 292 8.64 -17.01 2.32
CA VAL A 292 8.66 -17.47 0.93
C VAL A 292 7.93 -18.81 0.84
N VAL A 293 6.90 -18.85 0.01
CA VAL A 293 6.14 -20.08 -0.28
C VAL A 293 6.60 -20.64 -1.63
N LYS A 294 7.21 -21.83 -1.59
CA LYS A 294 7.73 -22.53 -2.76
C LYS A 294 6.68 -23.44 -3.39
N GLY A 295 6.73 -23.60 -4.71
CA GLY A 295 5.97 -24.62 -5.43
C GLY A 295 4.44 -24.40 -5.48
N LYS A 296 3.98 -23.19 -5.18
CA LYS A 296 2.56 -22.82 -5.22
C LYS A 296 2.39 -21.47 -5.95
N PRO A 297 2.67 -21.40 -7.26
CA PRO A 297 2.60 -20.15 -7.99
C PRO A 297 1.19 -19.55 -7.98
N LEU A 298 1.13 -18.23 -7.91
CA LEU A 298 -0.08 -17.44 -8.06
C LEU A 298 -0.02 -16.64 -9.36
N ASP A 299 -1.18 -16.39 -9.95
CA ASP A 299 -1.30 -15.50 -11.10
C ASP A 299 -1.46 -14.04 -10.65
N LEU A 300 -2.28 -13.83 -9.63
CA LEU A 300 -2.59 -12.52 -9.05
C LEU A 300 -2.49 -12.56 -7.52
N PRO A 301 -2.24 -11.42 -6.86
CA PRO A 301 -2.22 -11.36 -5.41
C PRO A 301 -3.58 -11.69 -4.81
N ARG A 302 -3.55 -12.16 -3.56
CA ARG A 302 -4.75 -12.39 -2.74
C ARG A 302 -4.47 -12.11 -1.27
N ILE A 303 -5.50 -11.78 -0.51
CA ILE A 303 -5.39 -11.52 0.93
C ILE A 303 -6.21 -12.53 1.70
N GLU A 304 -5.61 -13.07 2.76
CA GLU A 304 -6.27 -13.88 3.77
C GLU A 304 -6.56 -13.02 5.00
N THR A 305 -7.79 -13.05 5.46
CA THR A 305 -8.21 -12.42 6.71
C THR A 305 -8.67 -13.49 7.69
N PRO A 306 -8.85 -13.19 8.97
CA PRO A 306 -9.38 -14.18 9.93
C PRO A 306 -10.77 -14.71 9.56
N LYS A 307 -11.50 -14.05 8.67
CA LYS A 307 -12.90 -14.37 8.35
C LYS A 307 -13.19 -14.59 6.87
N SER A 308 -12.26 -14.20 5.99
CA SER A 308 -12.50 -14.21 4.54
C SER A 308 -11.22 -14.30 3.74
N TRP A 309 -11.35 -14.65 2.47
CA TRP A 309 -10.36 -14.41 1.45
C TRP A 309 -10.79 -13.26 0.56
N ILE A 310 -9.82 -12.51 0.06
CA ILE A 310 -10.02 -11.41 -0.89
C ILE A 310 -9.22 -11.76 -2.14
N THR A 311 -9.91 -11.87 -3.27
CA THR A 311 -9.30 -12.04 -4.60
C THR A 311 -9.42 -10.76 -5.39
N MET A 312 -8.50 -10.54 -6.32
CA MET A 312 -8.34 -9.27 -7.02
C MET A 312 -8.37 -9.48 -8.52
N GLY A 313 -8.71 -8.40 -9.22
CA GLY A 313 -8.56 -8.27 -10.66
C GLY A 313 -8.11 -6.84 -10.99
N PHE A 314 -7.26 -6.69 -11.99
CA PHE A 314 -6.62 -5.43 -12.34
C PHE A 314 -6.73 -5.19 -13.85
N ASP A 315 -7.52 -4.21 -14.27
CA ASP A 315 -7.63 -3.78 -15.65
C ASP A 315 -8.18 -2.35 -15.69
N GLN A 316 -7.90 -1.60 -16.75
CA GLN A 316 -8.51 -0.29 -16.97
C GLN A 316 -10.02 -0.42 -17.25
N ASP A 317 -10.45 -1.54 -17.83
CA ASP A 317 -11.85 -1.90 -18.00
C ASP A 317 -12.35 -2.63 -16.75
N LEU A 318 -13.29 -2.03 -16.03
CA LEU A 318 -13.88 -2.57 -14.82
C LEU A 318 -14.48 -3.97 -15.01
N ASN A 319 -15.09 -4.24 -16.17
CA ASN A 319 -15.68 -5.55 -16.47
C ASN A 319 -14.59 -6.63 -16.58
N LYS A 320 -13.44 -6.29 -17.17
CA LYS A 320 -12.30 -7.21 -17.24
C LYS A 320 -11.68 -7.43 -15.86
N ALA A 321 -11.50 -6.37 -15.08
CA ALA A 321 -11.02 -6.51 -13.70
C ALA A 321 -11.96 -7.39 -12.87
N TRP A 322 -13.27 -7.18 -12.99
CA TRP A 322 -14.27 -8.02 -12.32
C TRP A 322 -14.20 -9.48 -12.79
N ALA A 323 -14.08 -9.73 -14.09
CA ALA A 323 -13.95 -11.09 -14.61
C ALA A 323 -12.70 -11.80 -14.11
N GLN A 324 -11.56 -11.09 -14.00
CA GLN A 324 -10.33 -11.62 -13.39
C GLN A 324 -10.54 -11.97 -11.92
N ALA A 325 -11.09 -11.06 -11.11
CA ALA A 325 -11.33 -11.29 -9.69
C ALA A 325 -12.26 -12.50 -9.47
N LYS A 326 -13.30 -12.64 -10.30
CA LYS A 326 -14.20 -13.79 -10.28
C LYS A 326 -13.46 -15.10 -10.61
N ALA A 327 -12.62 -15.10 -11.63
CA ALA A 327 -11.82 -16.27 -12.01
C ALA A 327 -10.84 -16.67 -10.89
N GLN A 328 -10.20 -15.70 -10.23
CA GLN A 328 -9.33 -15.96 -9.07
C GLN A 328 -10.11 -16.51 -7.89
N THR A 329 -11.37 -16.09 -7.68
CA THR A 329 -12.24 -16.65 -6.64
C THR A 329 -12.57 -18.12 -6.94
N ALA A 330 -12.95 -18.47 -8.18
CA ALA A 330 -13.20 -19.84 -8.57
C ALA A 330 -11.97 -20.74 -8.40
N LYS A 331 -10.79 -20.24 -8.79
CA LYS A 331 -9.52 -20.93 -8.61
C LYS A 331 -9.23 -21.17 -7.12
N LEU A 332 -9.37 -20.17 -6.27
CA LEU A 332 -9.18 -20.27 -4.83
C LEU A 332 -10.14 -21.31 -4.20
N LEU A 333 -11.41 -21.30 -4.58
CA LEU A 333 -12.39 -22.28 -4.09
C LEU A 333 -12.02 -23.71 -4.51
N SER A 334 -11.58 -23.89 -5.76
CA SER A 334 -11.09 -25.19 -6.24
C SER A 334 -9.88 -25.67 -5.42
N GLU A 335 -8.91 -24.80 -5.17
CA GLU A 335 -7.72 -25.12 -4.37
C GLU A 335 -8.08 -25.51 -2.93
N GLN A 336 -8.96 -24.74 -2.29
CA GLN A 336 -9.31 -24.91 -0.87
C GLN A 336 -10.26 -26.09 -0.60
N ARG A 337 -11.06 -26.48 -1.58
CA ARG A 337 -12.13 -27.47 -1.42
C ARG A 337 -11.95 -28.73 -2.25
N THR A 338 -10.94 -28.79 -3.09
CA THR A 338 -10.70 -29.92 -4.01
C THR A 338 -11.95 -30.20 -4.87
N ILE A 339 -12.56 -29.15 -5.41
CA ILE A 339 -13.75 -29.19 -6.27
C ILE A 339 -13.41 -28.73 -7.69
N SER A 340 -14.22 -29.11 -8.68
CA SER A 340 -14.03 -28.61 -10.05
C SER A 340 -14.27 -27.10 -10.16
N ALA A 341 -13.70 -26.47 -11.18
CA ALA A 341 -13.89 -25.04 -11.43
C ALA A 341 -15.37 -24.67 -11.65
N GLU A 342 -16.13 -25.52 -12.37
CA GLU A 342 -17.57 -25.34 -12.59
C GLU A 342 -18.35 -25.35 -11.29
N ARG A 343 -18.03 -26.28 -10.38
CA ARG A 343 -18.67 -26.35 -9.07
C ARG A 343 -18.29 -25.18 -8.18
N ALA A 344 -17.05 -24.68 -8.29
CA ALA A 344 -16.61 -23.47 -7.61
C ALA A 344 -17.40 -22.25 -8.09
N GLU A 345 -17.64 -22.12 -9.41
CA GLU A 345 -18.43 -21.04 -9.98
C GLU A 345 -19.87 -21.03 -9.47
N VAL A 346 -20.50 -22.21 -9.35
CA VAL A 346 -21.85 -22.33 -8.78
C VAL A 346 -21.92 -21.86 -7.32
N LEU A 347 -20.85 -22.05 -6.54
CA LEU A 347 -20.78 -21.60 -5.15
C LEU A 347 -20.61 -20.09 -4.98
N MET A 348 -20.36 -19.35 -6.07
CA MET A 348 -20.23 -17.89 -6.05
C MET A 348 -21.56 -17.17 -6.35
N ALA A 349 -22.62 -17.89 -6.66
CA ALA A 349 -23.95 -17.37 -7.00
C ALA A 349 -24.70 -16.79 -5.79
#